data_eff30f2e84b4189520f940fd7768047c
#
_entry.id   eff30f2e84b4189520f940fd7768047c
#
_cell.length_a   1.000
_cell.length_b   1.000
_cell.length_c   1.000
_cell.angle_alpha   90.00
_cell.angle_beta   90.00
_cell.angle_gamma   90.00
#
_symmetry.space_group_name_H-M   'P 1'
#
loop_
_entity.id
_entity.type
_entity.pdbx_description
1 polymer ?
#
loop_
_entity_poly.entity_id
_entity_poly.type
_entity_poly.pdbx_seq_one_letter_code
_entity_poly.pdbx_strand_id
1 'polypeptide(L)'
;MKTRLDRLMVDRGLAESREKAQALIMAGEVRLNGQKAAKPGHPVEDDCTLEVLSRPPYVSRGGYKLAGALRHFALDVAGKVCLDIGSSTGGFTDVLLQAGAARVHAVDCGAGQLHWKLRTDPRVVMHEGLNARSLTFQDIGEPVDFLCCDVSFISVTLILPAATPLLQPGGQMVILIKRSEERRVGKECRSRWSPYH
;
A
#
# COMPACT_ATOMS: atom_id res chain seq x y z
N MET A 1 23.68 -29.80 8.56
CA MET A 1 24.16 -28.75 9.48
C MET A 1 22.93 -27.96 9.93
N LYS A 2 22.80 -27.59 11.21
CA LYS A 2 21.61 -26.87 11.67
C LYS A 2 21.78 -25.37 11.53
N THR A 3 20.95 -24.74 10.75
CA THR A 3 20.90 -23.29 10.53
C THR A 3 19.62 -22.72 11.08
N ARG A 4 19.62 -21.45 11.52
CA ARG A 4 18.40 -20.77 11.95
C ARG A 4 17.44 -20.60 10.77
N LEU A 5 16.15 -20.83 11.00
CA LEU A 5 15.13 -20.75 9.98
C LEU A 5 15.10 -19.38 9.26
N ASP A 6 15.18 -18.27 10.02
CA ASP A 6 15.18 -16.92 9.46
C ASP A 6 16.40 -16.66 8.54
N ARG A 7 17.55 -17.24 8.88
CA ARG A 7 18.77 -17.16 8.06
C ARG A 7 18.66 -18.05 6.82
N LEU A 8 18.24 -19.31 6.98
CA LEU A 8 18.09 -20.24 5.86
C LEU A 8 17.11 -19.71 4.79
N MET A 9 16.05 -18.99 5.21
CA MET A 9 15.12 -18.35 4.27
C MET A 9 15.81 -17.28 3.41
N VAL A 10 16.71 -16.49 3.99
CA VAL A 10 17.48 -15.50 3.24
C VAL A 10 18.50 -16.17 2.32
N ASP A 11 19.23 -17.16 2.83
CA ASP A 11 20.26 -17.92 2.07
C ASP A 11 19.65 -18.63 0.85
N ARG A 12 18.36 -19.04 0.94
CA ARG A 12 17.59 -19.64 -0.17
C ARG A 12 16.82 -18.63 -1.04
N GLY A 13 16.97 -17.33 -0.80
CA GLY A 13 16.27 -16.27 -1.55
C GLY A 13 14.75 -16.22 -1.32
N LEU A 14 14.25 -16.85 -0.25
CA LEU A 14 12.83 -16.85 0.13
C LEU A 14 12.42 -15.56 0.84
N ALA A 15 13.38 -14.80 1.34
CA ALA A 15 13.18 -13.47 1.92
C ALA A 15 14.37 -12.57 1.59
N GLU A 16 14.13 -11.27 1.43
CA GLU A 16 15.16 -10.28 1.08
C GLU A 16 16.08 -9.91 2.26
N SER A 17 15.56 -10.06 3.50
CA SER A 17 16.31 -9.81 4.73
C SER A 17 15.81 -10.71 5.86
N ARG A 18 16.63 -10.79 6.94
CA ARG A 18 16.24 -11.56 8.12
C ARG A 18 15.01 -10.99 8.82
N GLU A 19 14.85 -9.68 8.85
CA GLU A 19 13.68 -8.99 9.41
C GLU A 19 12.41 -9.39 8.64
N LYS A 20 12.49 -9.43 7.30
CA LYS A 20 11.37 -9.89 6.45
C LYS A 20 11.09 -11.38 6.64
N ALA A 21 12.11 -12.23 6.74
CA ALA A 21 11.94 -13.64 7.07
C ALA A 21 11.24 -13.84 8.42
N GLN A 22 11.64 -13.09 9.44
CA GLN A 22 11.01 -13.13 10.77
C GLN A 22 9.55 -12.70 10.70
N ALA A 23 9.24 -11.63 9.97
CA ALA A 23 7.87 -11.15 9.79
C ALA A 23 6.98 -12.20 9.12
N LEU A 24 7.45 -12.87 8.05
CA LEU A 24 6.73 -13.95 7.37
C LEU A 24 6.47 -15.14 8.29
N ILE A 25 7.48 -15.56 9.08
CA ILE A 25 7.33 -16.66 10.03
C ILE A 25 6.32 -16.30 11.13
N MET A 26 6.42 -15.10 11.70
CA MET A 26 5.51 -14.62 12.74
C MET A 26 4.07 -14.44 12.23
N ALA A 27 3.90 -14.03 10.97
CA ALA A 27 2.61 -13.98 10.30
C ALA A 27 2.02 -15.38 10.03
N GLY A 28 2.85 -16.44 10.14
CA GLY A 28 2.45 -17.81 9.87
C GLY A 28 2.36 -18.15 8.39
N GLU A 29 3.06 -17.39 7.56
CA GLU A 29 3.11 -17.54 6.10
C GLU A 29 4.22 -18.51 5.65
N VAL A 30 4.93 -19.14 6.58
CA VAL A 30 6.01 -20.09 6.29
C VAL A 30 5.63 -21.49 6.77
N ARG A 31 5.78 -22.46 5.89
CA ARG A 31 5.72 -23.89 6.23
C ARG A 31 7.11 -24.50 6.22
N LEU A 32 7.39 -25.25 7.26
CA LEU A 32 8.58 -26.09 7.41
C LEU A 32 8.12 -27.55 7.36
N ASN A 33 8.58 -28.31 6.38
CA ASN A 33 8.18 -29.70 6.16
C ASN A 33 6.64 -29.88 6.18
N GLY A 34 5.91 -28.98 5.53
CA GLY A 34 4.44 -29.00 5.44
C GLY A 34 3.70 -28.45 6.67
N GLN A 35 4.39 -28.18 7.80
CA GLN A 35 3.78 -27.64 9.02
C GLN A 35 4.09 -26.16 9.18
N LYS A 36 3.18 -25.42 9.86
CA LYS A 36 3.39 -23.99 10.16
C LYS A 36 4.67 -23.80 10.98
N ALA A 37 5.58 -22.96 10.51
CA ALA A 37 6.80 -22.63 11.22
C ALA A 37 6.50 -21.84 12.50
N ALA A 38 7.04 -22.28 13.64
CA ALA A 38 6.67 -21.75 14.96
C ALA A 38 7.46 -20.50 15.35
N LYS A 39 8.78 -20.47 15.08
CA LYS A 39 9.67 -19.40 15.56
C LYS A 39 10.79 -19.10 14.56
N PRO A 40 11.16 -17.81 14.34
CA PRO A 40 12.23 -17.42 13.42
C PRO A 40 13.59 -18.04 13.74
N GLY A 41 13.91 -18.15 15.03
CA GLY A 41 15.19 -18.72 15.50
C GLY A 41 15.22 -20.23 15.55
N HIS A 42 14.19 -20.96 15.07
CA HIS A 42 14.16 -22.41 15.11
C HIS A 42 15.33 -23.01 14.32
N PRO A 43 16.16 -23.90 14.92
CA PRO A 43 17.22 -24.58 14.20
C PRO A 43 16.62 -25.65 13.27
N VAL A 44 16.93 -25.54 11.98
CA VAL A 44 16.45 -26.45 10.92
C VAL A 44 17.63 -27.06 10.20
N GLU A 45 17.44 -28.25 9.65
CA GLU A 45 18.44 -28.85 8.77
C GLU A 45 18.43 -28.16 7.41
N ASP A 46 19.63 -28.09 6.79
CA ASP A 46 19.79 -27.36 5.54
C ASP A 46 19.04 -28.00 4.34
N ASP A 47 18.56 -29.23 4.47
CA ASP A 47 17.78 -29.98 3.48
C ASP A 47 16.26 -29.92 3.70
N CYS A 48 15.79 -29.22 4.75
CA CYS A 48 14.37 -29.11 5.05
C CYS A 48 13.57 -28.44 3.92
N THR A 49 12.31 -28.85 3.76
CA THR A 49 11.38 -28.22 2.81
C THR A 49 10.84 -26.94 3.42
N LEU A 50 11.05 -25.82 2.73
CA LEU A 50 10.52 -24.51 3.10
C LEU A 50 9.56 -24.02 2.01
N GLU A 51 8.35 -23.66 2.43
CA GLU A 51 7.33 -23.07 1.58
C GLU A 51 6.90 -21.74 2.18
N VAL A 52 6.96 -20.66 1.39
CA VAL A 52 6.33 -19.38 1.74
C VAL A 52 4.96 -19.38 1.09
N LEU A 53 3.91 -19.41 1.91
CA LEU A 53 2.52 -19.58 1.47
C LEU A 53 2.00 -18.43 0.63
N SER A 54 2.52 -17.20 0.85
CA SER A 54 2.30 -16.07 -0.04
C SER A 54 3.40 -15.03 0.20
N ARG A 55 4.05 -14.58 -0.86
CA ARG A 55 4.63 -13.24 -0.83
C ARG A 55 3.45 -12.28 -1.01
N PRO A 56 3.24 -11.32 -0.11
CA PRO A 56 2.23 -10.30 -0.36
C PRO A 56 2.47 -9.72 -1.76
N PRO A 57 1.48 -9.76 -2.68
CA PRO A 57 1.67 -9.28 -4.04
C PRO A 57 1.97 -7.78 -4.09
N TYR A 58 1.66 -7.06 -3.02
CA TYR A 58 1.82 -5.61 -2.89
C TYR A 58 2.67 -5.25 -1.69
N VAL A 59 3.32 -4.09 -1.75
CA VAL A 59 4.20 -3.56 -0.68
C VAL A 59 3.47 -3.34 0.66
N SER A 60 2.14 -3.25 0.64
CA SER A 60 1.31 -3.20 1.84
C SER A 60 -0.07 -3.83 1.64
N ARG A 61 -0.75 -4.15 2.76
CA ARG A 61 -2.14 -4.67 2.74
C ARG A 61 -3.14 -3.69 2.11
N GLY A 62 -2.81 -2.39 2.07
CA GLY A 62 -3.62 -1.39 1.37
C GLY A 62 -3.87 -1.76 -0.09
N GLY A 63 -2.90 -2.33 -0.77
CA GLY A 63 -3.00 -2.73 -2.17
C GLY A 63 -4.17 -3.65 -2.50
N TYR A 64 -4.54 -4.56 -1.60
CA TYR A 64 -5.70 -5.43 -1.82
C TYR A 64 -7.02 -4.68 -1.98
N LYS A 65 -7.14 -3.49 -1.35
CA LYS A 65 -8.35 -2.67 -1.45
C LYS A 65 -8.51 -2.12 -2.87
N LEU A 66 -7.46 -1.50 -3.41
CA LEU A 66 -7.49 -0.95 -4.76
C LEU A 66 -7.58 -2.07 -5.80
N ALA A 67 -6.81 -3.15 -5.67
CA ALA A 67 -6.89 -4.30 -6.57
C ALA A 67 -8.31 -4.92 -6.60
N GLY A 68 -8.96 -4.98 -5.43
CA GLY A 68 -10.36 -5.39 -5.33
C GLY A 68 -11.30 -4.45 -6.08
N ALA A 69 -11.12 -3.13 -5.94
CA ALA A 69 -11.93 -2.13 -6.62
C ALA A 69 -11.73 -2.18 -8.15
N LEU A 70 -10.47 -2.21 -8.63
CA LEU A 70 -10.18 -2.28 -10.06
C LEU A 70 -10.87 -3.48 -10.71
N ARG A 71 -10.78 -4.65 -10.06
CA ARG A 71 -11.41 -5.87 -10.55
C ARG A 71 -12.94 -5.80 -10.50
N HIS A 72 -13.51 -5.34 -9.36
CA HIS A 72 -14.95 -5.33 -9.14
C HIS A 72 -15.68 -4.38 -10.10
N PHE A 73 -15.10 -3.22 -10.35
CA PHE A 73 -15.66 -2.19 -11.23
C PHE A 73 -15.13 -2.26 -12.67
N ALA A 74 -14.35 -3.31 -13.00
CA ALA A 74 -13.72 -3.48 -14.31
C ALA A 74 -12.96 -2.22 -14.79
N LEU A 75 -12.20 -1.58 -13.87
CA LEU A 75 -11.45 -0.37 -14.18
C LEU A 75 -10.07 -0.73 -14.76
N ASP A 76 -9.76 -0.16 -15.90
CA ASP A 76 -8.45 -0.31 -16.54
C ASP A 76 -7.61 0.94 -16.32
N VAL A 77 -6.36 0.74 -15.87
CA VAL A 77 -5.38 1.81 -15.64
C VAL A 77 -4.12 1.64 -16.48
N ALA A 78 -4.10 0.66 -17.39
CA ALA A 78 -2.97 0.42 -18.26
C ALA A 78 -2.71 1.62 -19.18
N GLY A 79 -1.44 2.07 -19.23
CA GLY A 79 -1.02 3.23 -20.01
C GLY A 79 -1.48 4.58 -19.47
N LYS A 80 -2.17 4.63 -18.33
CA LYS A 80 -2.74 5.86 -17.77
C LYS A 80 -1.77 6.59 -16.84
N VAL A 81 -1.96 7.90 -16.72
CA VAL A 81 -1.39 8.74 -15.66
C VAL A 81 -2.32 8.68 -14.46
N CYS A 82 -1.80 8.26 -13.32
CA CYS A 82 -2.57 8.02 -12.11
C CYS A 82 -2.13 8.95 -10.97
N LEU A 83 -3.06 9.30 -10.08
CA LEU A 83 -2.80 10.06 -8.87
C LEU A 83 -3.23 9.23 -7.65
N ASP A 84 -2.29 8.93 -6.77
CA ASP A 84 -2.50 8.22 -5.50
C ASP A 84 -2.41 9.21 -4.33
N ILE A 85 -3.55 9.58 -3.75
CA ILE A 85 -3.64 10.52 -2.63
C ILE A 85 -3.70 9.74 -1.30
N GLY A 86 -2.73 10.00 -0.43
CA GLY A 86 -2.49 9.25 0.80
C GLY A 86 -1.69 7.98 0.52
N SER A 87 -0.64 8.11 -0.27
CA SER A 87 0.16 6.97 -0.76
C SER A 87 0.83 6.17 0.36
N SER A 88 1.23 6.81 1.47
CA SER A 88 1.86 6.16 2.63
C SER A 88 3.00 5.21 2.21
N THR A 89 2.92 3.93 2.53
CA THR A 89 3.91 2.91 2.10
C THR A 89 3.82 2.54 0.62
N GLY A 90 2.80 3.01 -0.11
CA GLY A 90 2.68 2.82 -1.56
C GLY A 90 1.85 1.61 -1.97
N GLY A 91 0.94 1.14 -1.12
CA GLY A 91 0.11 -0.02 -1.47
C GLY A 91 -0.74 0.19 -2.72
N PHE A 92 -1.35 1.36 -2.89
CA PHE A 92 -2.12 1.71 -4.08
C PHE A 92 -1.22 1.98 -5.27
N THR A 93 -0.15 2.74 -5.07
CA THR A 93 0.90 2.98 -6.09
C THR A 93 1.41 1.67 -6.69
N ASP A 94 1.74 0.66 -5.87
CA ASP A 94 2.22 -0.64 -6.34
C ASP A 94 1.17 -1.38 -7.19
N VAL A 95 -0.10 -1.33 -6.79
CA VAL A 95 -1.21 -1.89 -7.59
C VAL A 95 -1.33 -1.23 -8.95
N LEU A 96 -1.29 0.11 -9.00
CA LEU A 96 -1.37 0.87 -10.25
C LEU A 96 -0.22 0.51 -11.20
N LEU A 97 1.00 0.43 -10.69
CA LEU A 97 2.18 0.04 -11.47
C LEU A 97 2.08 -1.40 -11.99
N GLN A 98 1.63 -2.35 -11.16
CA GLN A 98 1.43 -3.74 -11.56
C GLN A 98 0.28 -3.89 -12.56
N ALA A 99 -0.74 -3.02 -12.49
CA ALA A 99 -1.82 -2.94 -13.48
C ALA A 99 -1.43 -2.18 -14.76
N GLY A 100 -0.17 -1.78 -14.91
CA GLY A 100 0.36 -1.20 -16.15
C GLY A 100 0.22 0.31 -16.28
N ALA A 101 -0.01 1.06 -15.18
CA ALA A 101 0.00 2.53 -15.22
C ALA A 101 1.31 3.06 -15.84
N ALA A 102 1.20 4.05 -16.72
CA ALA A 102 2.35 4.69 -17.33
C ALA A 102 3.10 5.59 -16.36
N ARG A 103 2.38 6.25 -15.47
CA ARG A 103 2.93 7.11 -14.42
C ARG A 103 2.01 7.12 -13.21
N VAL A 104 2.60 7.23 -12.02
CA VAL A 104 1.87 7.36 -10.76
C VAL A 104 2.44 8.52 -9.96
N HIS A 105 1.64 9.57 -9.76
CA HIS A 105 1.93 10.63 -8.80
C HIS A 105 1.49 10.18 -7.42
N ALA A 106 2.45 9.92 -6.54
CA ALA A 106 2.22 9.48 -5.17
C ALA A 106 2.30 10.67 -4.22
N VAL A 107 1.15 11.11 -3.71
CA VAL A 107 1.00 12.29 -2.83
C VAL A 107 0.79 11.84 -1.39
N ASP A 108 1.59 12.37 -0.48
CA ASP A 108 1.41 12.18 0.96
C ASP A 108 1.87 13.41 1.75
N CYS A 109 1.18 13.71 2.86
CA CYS A 109 1.60 14.75 3.79
C CYS A 109 2.80 14.36 4.65
N GLY A 110 3.07 13.06 4.80
CA GLY A 110 4.28 12.51 5.40
C GLY A 110 5.45 12.48 4.44
N ALA A 111 6.63 12.18 4.96
CA ALA A 111 7.85 12.00 4.18
C ALA A 111 8.55 10.69 4.54
N GLY A 112 9.28 10.11 3.60
CA GLY A 112 10.10 8.92 3.81
C GLY A 112 9.31 7.62 4.02
N GLN A 113 7.99 7.61 3.77
CA GLN A 113 7.15 6.44 4.03
C GLN A 113 7.08 5.47 2.84
N LEU A 114 7.20 5.99 1.62
CA LEU A 114 7.05 5.19 0.41
C LEU A 114 8.13 4.09 0.36
N HIS A 115 7.71 2.87 0.06
CA HIS A 115 8.61 1.71 0.00
C HIS A 115 9.72 1.93 -1.04
N TRP A 116 10.97 1.54 -0.71
CA TRP A 116 12.15 1.80 -1.53
C TRP A 116 12.01 1.33 -2.98
N LYS A 117 11.38 0.17 -3.22
CA LYS A 117 11.10 -0.37 -4.55
C LYS A 117 10.31 0.62 -5.43
N LEU A 118 9.37 1.35 -4.83
CA LEU A 118 8.53 2.32 -5.54
C LEU A 118 9.27 3.66 -5.72
N ARG A 119 10.08 4.04 -4.74
CA ARG A 119 10.92 5.26 -4.84
C ARG A 119 11.93 5.19 -5.99
N THR A 120 12.34 3.99 -6.37
CA THR A 120 13.31 3.77 -7.47
C THR A 120 12.66 3.43 -8.81
N ASP A 121 11.33 3.28 -8.86
CA ASP A 121 10.63 3.04 -10.12
C ASP A 121 10.50 4.37 -10.91
N PRO A 122 11.01 4.45 -12.15
CA PRO A 122 11.01 5.69 -12.92
C PRO A 122 9.60 6.19 -13.29
N ARG A 123 8.58 5.35 -13.13
CA ARG A 123 7.18 5.72 -13.36
C ARG A 123 6.55 6.42 -12.16
N VAL A 124 7.21 6.45 -11.01
CA VAL A 124 6.68 7.05 -9.77
C VAL A 124 7.24 8.45 -9.60
N VAL A 125 6.34 9.42 -9.49
CA VAL A 125 6.67 10.79 -9.11
C VAL A 125 6.18 11.01 -7.67
N MET A 126 7.12 11.24 -6.76
CA MET A 126 6.80 11.42 -5.34
C MET A 126 6.53 12.90 -5.01
N HIS A 127 5.47 13.13 -4.26
CA HIS A 127 5.09 14.42 -3.71
C HIS A 127 4.92 14.27 -2.20
N GLU A 128 6.04 14.25 -1.49
CA GLU A 128 6.08 14.12 -0.03
C GLU A 128 5.93 15.49 0.65
N GLY A 129 5.34 15.52 1.84
CA GLY A 129 5.08 16.76 2.59
C GLY A 129 3.99 17.63 1.97
N LEU A 130 3.24 17.14 0.99
CA LEU A 130 2.22 17.88 0.27
C LEU A 130 0.83 17.61 0.85
N ASN A 131 0.16 18.70 1.26
CA ASN A 131 -1.19 18.60 1.78
C ASN A 131 -2.21 18.52 0.63
N ALA A 132 -2.90 17.39 0.53
CA ALA A 132 -3.87 17.15 -0.54
C ALA A 132 -5.06 18.13 -0.55
N ARG A 133 -5.32 18.87 0.53
CA ARG A 133 -6.35 19.93 0.56
C ARG A 133 -6.01 21.16 -0.31
N SER A 134 -4.74 21.40 -0.51
CA SER A 134 -4.23 22.53 -1.29
C SER A 134 -3.54 22.10 -2.58
N LEU A 135 -3.82 20.86 -3.03
CA LEU A 135 -3.24 20.31 -4.24
C LEU A 135 -3.66 21.12 -5.47
N THR A 136 -2.70 21.48 -6.31
CA THR A 136 -2.92 22.25 -7.52
C THR A 136 -2.36 21.55 -8.75
N PHE A 137 -2.73 22.06 -9.93
CA PHE A 137 -2.17 21.54 -11.18
C PHE A 137 -0.65 21.73 -11.26
N GLN A 138 -0.13 22.82 -10.70
CA GLN A 138 1.32 23.08 -10.69
C GLN A 138 2.10 22.03 -9.89
N ASP A 139 1.49 21.44 -8.85
CA ASP A 139 2.12 20.41 -8.05
C ASP A 139 2.29 19.10 -8.84
N ILE A 140 1.31 18.76 -9.70
CA ILE A 140 1.29 17.53 -10.49
C ILE A 140 1.93 17.72 -11.87
N GLY A 141 1.67 18.88 -12.52
CA GLY A 141 2.26 19.27 -13.80
C GLY A 141 1.58 18.69 -15.03
N GLU A 142 0.64 17.75 -14.88
CA GLU A 142 -0.09 17.12 -15.99
C GLU A 142 -1.50 16.71 -15.53
N PRO A 143 -2.49 16.60 -16.46
CA PRO A 143 -3.80 16.05 -16.13
C PRO A 143 -3.68 14.55 -15.88
N VAL A 144 -4.54 14.02 -15.01
CA VAL A 144 -4.54 12.60 -14.65
C VAL A 144 -5.77 11.87 -15.19
N ASP A 145 -5.59 10.62 -15.60
CA ASP A 145 -6.65 9.76 -16.12
C ASP A 145 -7.42 9.04 -15.02
N PHE A 146 -6.72 8.77 -13.92
CA PHE A 146 -7.25 7.98 -12.82
C PHE A 146 -6.75 8.51 -11.48
N LEU A 147 -7.66 8.66 -10.52
CA LEU A 147 -7.37 9.12 -9.17
C LEU A 147 -7.79 8.06 -8.16
N CYS A 148 -6.92 7.73 -7.20
CA CYS A 148 -7.31 6.96 -6.02
C CYS A 148 -6.96 7.71 -4.75
N CYS A 149 -7.78 7.49 -3.69
CA CYS A 149 -7.62 8.18 -2.42
C CYS A 149 -7.92 7.24 -1.24
N ASP A 150 -6.91 7.04 -0.38
CA ASP A 150 -7.02 6.28 0.87
C ASP A 150 -6.42 7.10 2.03
N VAL A 151 -7.08 8.16 2.44
CA VAL A 151 -6.63 9.03 3.53
C VAL A 151 -7.21 8.62 4.88
N SER A 152 -6.49 8.94 5.95
CA SER A 152 -6.91 8.79 7.33
C SER A 152 -6.79 10.13 8.06
N PHE A 153 -7.58 10.32 9.11
CA PHE A 153 -7.58 11.53 9.96
C PHE A 153 -8.11 12.80 9.30
N ILE A 154 -8.58 12.72 8.06
CA ILE A 154 -9.19 13.84 7.34
C ILE A 154 -10.39 13.33 6.54
N SER A 155 -11.43 14.15 6.43
CA SER A 155 -12.55 13.83 5.53
C SER A 155 -12.13 14.02 4.08
N VAL A 156 -12.41 13.03 3.26
CA VAL A 156 -12.15 13.08 1.81
C VAL A 156 -12.88 14.26 1.13
N THR A 157 -14.02 14.71 1.69
CA THR A 157 -14.78 15.86 1.18
C THR A 157 -13.99 17.16 1.19
N LEU A 158 -12.95 17.27 2.05
CA LEU A 158 -12.05 18.41 2.09
C LEU A 158 -10.94 18.33 1.03
N ILE A 159 -10.71 17.16 0.47
CA ILE A 159 -9.66 16.91 -0.54
C ILE A 159 -10.24 16.99 -1.95
N LEU A 160 -11.45 16.49 -2.15
CA LEU A 160 -12.09 16.40 -3.46
C LEU A 160 -12.11 17.72 -4.25
N PRO A 161 -12.40 18.89 -3.64
CA PRO A 161 -12.40 20.16 -4.38
C PRO A 161 -11.04 20.51 -5.00
N ALA A 162 -9.93 20.09 -4.38
CA ALA A 162 -8.58 20.29 -4.89
C ALA A 162 -8.16 19.20 -5.90
N ALA A 163 -8.63 17.97 -5.68
CA ALA A 163 -8.22 16.81 -6.46
C ALA A 163 -9.00 16.61 -7.77
N THR A 164 -10.32 16.89 -7.77
CA THR A 164 -11.17 16.67 -8.95
C THR A 164 -10.78 17.51 -10.18
N PRO A 165 -10.32 18.78 -10.05
CA PRO A 165 -9.88 19.55 -11.21
C PRO A 165 -8.63 19.01 -11.91
N LEU A 166 -7.91 18.08 -11.27
CA LEU A 166 -6.73 17.43 -11.85
C LEU A 166 -7.10 16.27 -12.79
N LEU A 167 -8.32 15.72 -12.66
CA LEU A 167 -8.83 14.71 -13.56
C LEU A 167 -9.17 15.31 -14.92
N GLN A 168 -8.70 14.66 -15.96
CA GLN A 168 -9.12 15.01 -17.32
C GLN A 168 -10.60 14.64 -17.56
N PRO A 169 -11.26 15.22 -18.56
CA PRO A 169 -12.62 14.84 -18.94
C PRO A 169 -12.71 13.34 -19.22
N GLY A 170 -13.65 12.65 -18.57
CA GLY A 170 -13.77 11.20 -18.64
C GLY A 170 -12.84 10.41 -17.71
N GLY A 171 -11.98 11.08 -16.96
CA GLY A 171 -11.16 10.46 -15.93
C GLY A 171 -12.00 9.78 -14.85
N GLN A 172 -11.45 8.75 -14.24
CA GLN A 172 -12.12 7.91 -13.26
C GLN A 172 -11.49 8.05 -11.88
N MET A 173 -12.28 7.87 -10.80
CA MET A 173 -11.73 7.89 -9.46
C MET A 173 -12.23 6.74 -8.59
N VAL A 174 -11.37 6.28 -7.70
CA VAL A 174 -11.70 5.33 -6.64
C VAL A 174 -11.36 5.95 -5.30
N ILE A 175 -12.36 6.14 -4.47
CA ILE A 175 -12.21 6.75 -3.15
C ILE A 175 -12.58 5.74 -2.09
N LEU A 176 -11.67 5.53 -1.14
CA LEU A 176 -11.94 4.69 0.00
C LEU A 176 -12.70 5.47 1.06
N ILE A 177 -13.97 5.11 1.23
CA ILE A 177 -14.82 5.67 2.29
C ILE A 177 -14.62 4.83 3.55
N LYS A 178 -14.05 5.43 4.57
CA LYS A 178 -13.84 4.79 5.87
C LYS A 178 -14.95 5.16 6.83
N ARG A 179 -15.39 4.17 7.59
CA ARG A 179 -16.26 4.41 8.73
C ARG A 179 -15.46 5.21 9.76
N SER A 180 -15.84 6.49 9.99
CA SER A 180 -15.19 7.30 11.01
C SER A 180 -15.67 6.89 12.39
N GLU A 181 -14.73 6.70 13.29
CA GLU A 181 -15.03 6.56 14.71
C GLU A 181 -14.77 7.89 15.39
N GLU A 182 -15.83 8.58 15.83
CA GLU A 182 -15.67 9.75 16.68
C GLU A 182 -15.14 9.32 18.04
N ARG A 183 -13.97 9.82 18.39
CA ARG A 183 -13.50 9.77 19.77
C ARG A 183 -14.06 10.95 20.54
N ARG A 184 -14.87 10.67 21.54
CA ARG A 184 -15.24 11.70 22.53
C ARG A 184 -14.01 12.03 23.35
N VAL A 185 -13.61 13.31 23.33
CA VAL A 185 -12.56 13.84 24.17
C VAL A 185 -13.15 14.02 25.57
N GLY A 186 -12.57 13.38 26.54
CA GLY A 186 -13.01 13.43 27.92
C GLY A 186 -12.69 12.13 28.66
N LYS A 187 -13.24 11.94 29.86
CA LYS A 187 -13.02 10.72 30.66
C LYS A 187 -13.52 9.45 29.96
N GLU A 188 -14.36 9.59 28.93
CA GLU A 188 -14.85 8.51 28.12
C GLU A 188 -14.30 8.65 26.70
N CYS A 189 -13.21 7.98 26.38
CA CYS A 189 -12.73 7.84 25.03
C CYS A 189 -13.58 6.77 24.34
N ARG A 190 -14.75 7.15 23.82
CA ARG A 190 -15.62 6.28 23.04
C ARG A 190 -15.43 6.55 21.59
N SER A 191 -15.05 5.57 20.81
CA SER A 191 -15.15 5.65 19.36
C SER A 191 -16.62 5.52 18.98
N ARG A 192 -17.14 6.49 18.24
CA ARG A 192 -18.48 6.48 17.70
C ARG A 192 -18.40 6.48 16.18
N TRP A 193 -19.13 5.60 15.62
CA TRP A 193 -19.32 5.56 14.21
C TRP A 193 -20.18 6.72 13.74
N SER A 194 -19.69 7.49 12.80
CA SER A 194 -20.48 8.49 12.10
C SER A 194 -20.43 8.23 10.60
N PRO A 195 -21.55 7.82 10.00
CA PRO A 195 -21.61 7.58 8.57
C PRO A 195 -21.72 8.87 7.73
N TYR A 196 -21.79 10.04 8.40
CA TYR A 196 -22.11 11.31 7.74
C TYR A 196 -21.07 12.41 7.94
N HIS A 197 -19.83 12.03 8.27
CA HIS A 197 -18.78 13.02 8.42
C HIS A 197 -17.74 12.87 7.36
#